data_a92760ed97f3f1c907968c2256bb5bfa
#
_entry.id   a92760ed97f3f1c907968c2256bb5bfa
#
_cell.length_a   1.000
_cell.length_b   1.000
_cell.length_c   1.000
_cell.angle_alpha   90.00
_cell.angle_beta   90.00
_cell.angle_gamma   90.00
#
_symmetry.space_group_name_H-M   'P 1'
#
loop_
_entity.id
_entity.type
_entity.pdbx_description
1 polymer ?
#
loop_
_entity_poly.entity_id
_entity_poly.type
_entity_poly.pdbx_seq_one_letter_code
_entity_poly.pdbx_strand_id
1 'polypeptide(L)'
;HNRKVVQDLKIRGARFVDNLEEVPEGSVTIFSAHGVSENVESQAKKYNLNFFDATCPLVTKVHMEVIKYAQQGRDVIMIGHKNHPEVEGTLGRFPKESKGKIYLVEDENDAKSINISQPSNLALVTQTTLSVDDTEQIIDILKMRFPEIKSPNADDICYATQNRQDAVKQLALETDFIIVVGSENSS
;
A
#
# COMPACT_ATOMS: atom_id res chain seq x y z
N HIS A 1 11.47 6.68 -4.18
CA HIS A 1 10.75 7.53 -5.14
C HIS A 1 11.55 8.76 -5.60
N ASN A 2 12.18 9.52 -4.71
CA ASN A 2 12.94 10.70 -5.08
C ASN A 2 14.45 10.44 -4.98
N ARG A 3 15.11 10.23 -6.13
CA ARG A 3 16.56 9.92 -6.18
C ARG A 3 17.42 11.00 -5.53
N LYS A 4 17.06 12.28 -5.69
CA LYS A 4 17.81 13.38 -5.07
C LYS A 4 17.74 13.32 -3.55
N VAL A 5 16.55 13.12 -2.99
CA VAL A 5 16.37 12.99 -1.53
C VAL A 5 17.16 11.80 -0.98
N VAL A 6 17.11 10.66 -1.68
CA VAL A 6 17.90 9.47 -1.29
C VAL A 6 19.40 9.77 -1.32
N GLN A 7 19.87 10.46 -2.35
CA GLN A 7 21.28 10.83 -2.46
C GLN A 7 21.71 11.81 -1.38
N ASP A 8 20.90 12.82 -1.09
CA ASP A 8 21.17 13.80 -0.03
C ASP A 8 21.21 13.13 1.36
N LEU A 9 20.32 12.18 1.61
CA LEU A 9 20.34 11.40 2.84
C LEU A 9 21.57 10.49 2.93
N LYS A 10 21.97 9.84 1.83
CA LYS A 10 23.21 9.05 1.79
C LYS A 10 24.45 9.90 2.10
N ILE A 11 24.53 11.13 1.55
CA ILE A 11 25.63 12.07 1.85
C ILE A 11 25.67 12.43 3.33
N ARG A 12 24.50 12.49 3.99
CA ARG A 12 24.37 12.72 5.44
C ARG A 12 24.63 11.48 6.30
N GLY A 13 24.99 10.35 5.69
CA GLY A 13 25.32 9.12 6.38
C GLY A 13 24.20 8.10 6.51
N ALA A 14 23.01 8.35 5.92
CA ALA A 14 21.96 7.34 5.89
C ALA A 14 22.33 6.17 4.98
N ARG A 15 22.17 4.95 5.49
CA ARG A 15 22.35 3.72 4.74
C ARG A 15 20.99 3.11 4.42
N PHE A 16 20.73 2.89 3.13
CA PHE A 16 19.52 2.21 2.66
C PHE A 16 19.82 0.74 2.50
N VAL A 17 18.98 -0.10 3.05
CA VAL A 17 19.09 -1.56 3.03
C VAL A 17 17.76 -2.16 2.59
N ASP A 18 17.80 -3.30 1.94
CA ASP A 18 16.61 -4.04 1.54
C ASP A 18 16.25 -5.12 2.57
N ASN A 19 17.26 -5.61 3.32
CA ASN A 19 17.09 -6.66 4.32
C ASN A 19 17.61 -6.20 5.69
N LEU A 20 16.98 -6.65 6.76
CA LEU A 20 17.37 -6.31 8.14
C LEU A 20 18.77 -6.87 8.52
N GLU A 21 19.19 -7.95 7.87
CA GLU A 21 20.52 -8.56 8.07
C GLU A 21 21.68 -7.65 7.63
N GLU A 22 21.37 -6.67 6.76
CA GLU A 22 22.36 -5.69 6.30
C GLU A 22 22.54 -4.51 7.28
N VAL A 23 21.68 -4.43 8.32
CA VAL A 23 21.73 -3.34 9.30
C VAL A 23 22.94 -3.54 10.22
N PRO A 24 23.88 -2.57 10.29
CA PRO A 24 25.01 -2.67 11.18
C PRO A 24 24.57 -2.70 12.65
N GLU A 25 25.26 -3.49 13.47
CA GLU A 25 25.02 -3.57 14.90
C GLU A 25 25.05 -2.17 15.56
N GLY A 26 24.13 -1.92 16.47
CA GLY A 26 24.02 -0.64 17.18
C GLY A 26 23.46 0.53 16.36
N SER A 27 23.10 0.29 15.10
CA SER A 27 22.50 1.34 14.26
C SER A 27 21.05 1.61 14.62
N VAL A 28 20.65 2.87 14.44
CA VAL A 28 19.22 3.26 14.46
C VAL A 28 18.60 2.92 13.12
N THR A 29 17.53 2.15 13.14
CA THR A 29 16.78 1.74 11.95
C THR A 29 15.49 2.54 11.84
N ILE A 30 15.08 2.89 10.63
CA ILE A 30 13.81 3.58 10.37
C ILE A 30 13.01 2.76 9.35
N PHE A 31 11.81 2.33 9.73
CA PHE A 31 10.87 1.81 8.76
C PHE A 31 10.26 2.97 7.97
N SER A 32 10.21 2.83 6.65
CA SER A 32 9.74 3.90 5.76
C SER A 32 8.22 4.14 5.89
N ALA A 33 7.76 5.24 5.30
CA ALA A 33 6.33 5.60 5.30
C ALA A 33 5.41 4.56 4.65
N HIS A 34 5.95 3.65 3.85
CA HIS A 34 5.19 2.56 3.22
C HIS A 34 4.72 1.48 4.20
N GLY A 35 5.28 1.47 5.41
CA GLY A 35 5.05 0.39 6.37
C GLY A 35 5.82 -0.88 6.03
N VAL A 36 5.79 -1.82 6.94
CA VAL A 36 6.45 -3.12 6.81
C VAL A 36 5.49 -4.25 7.22
N SER A 37 5.78 -5.46 6.74
CA SER A 37 5.05 -6.67 7.15
C SER A 37 5.28 -6.97 8.63
N GLU A 38 4.37 -7.74 9.23
CA GLU A 38 4.53 -8.25 10.60
C GLU A 38 5.81 -9.08 10.77
N ASN A 39 6.20 -9.82 9.73
CA ASN A 39 7.42 -10.61 9.74
C ASN A 39 8.68 -9.72 9.88
N VAL A 40 8.76 -8.62 9.13
CA VAL A 40 9.88 -7.67 9.20
C VAL A 40 9.95 -7.03 10.59
N GLU A 41 8.82 -6.61 11.15
CA GLU A 41 8.77 -6.03 12.50
C GLU A 41 9.20 -7.06 13.57
N SER A 42 8.72 -8.30 13.46
CA SER A 42 9.09 -9.40 14.36
C SER A 42 10.57 -9.74 14.28
N GLN A 43 11.15 -9.74 13.08
CA GLN A 43 12.58 -9.96 12.88
C GLN A 43 13.41 -8.81 13.47
N ALA A 44 13.00 -7.55 13.29
CA ALA A 44 13.68 -6.41 13.89
C ALA A 44 13.74 -6.51 15.42
N LYS A 45 12.62 -6.93 16.04
CA LYS A 45 12.56 -7.21 17.48
C LYS A 45 13.48 -8.38 17.88
N LYS A 46 13.49 -9.46 17.10
CA LYS A 46 14.35 -10.63 17.33
C LYS A 46 15.83 -10.28 17.25
N TYR A 47 16.21 -9.41 16.30
CA TYR A 47 17.58 -8.91 16.16
C TYR A 47 17.93 -7.81 17.16
N ASN A 48 17.00 -7.46 18.06
CA ASN A 48 17.17 -6.39 19.05
C ASN A 48 17.59 -5.04 18.41
N LEU A 49 17.04 -4.75 17.22
CA LEU A 49 17.34 -3.50 16.53
C LEU A 49 16.63 -2.33 17.24
N ASN A 50 17.35 -1.21 17.36
CA ASN A 50 16.75 0.06 17.78
C ASN A 50 16.05 0.67 16.56
N PHE A 51 14.74 0.50 16.45
CA PHE A 51 13.99 1.00 15.28
C PHE A 51 12.91 1.99 15.63
N PHE A 52 12.69 2.91 14.69
CA PHE A 52 11.56 3.84 14.69
C PHE A 52 10.63 3.48 13.53
N ASP A 53 9.37 3.33 13.84
CA ASP A 53 8.33 3.15 12.82
C ASP A 53 7.85 4.52 12.31
N ALA A 54 8.22 4.85 11.08
CA ALA A 54 7.78 6.07 10.40
C ALA A 54 6.66 5.79 9.38
N THR A 55 5.92 4.69 9.53
CA THR A 55 4.78 4.36 8.68
C THR A 55 3.78 5.50 8.65
N CYS A 56 3.33 5.87 7.45
CA CYS A 56 2.29 6.88 7.28
C CYS A 56 1.02 6.47 8.05
N PRO A 57 0.38 7.39 8.81
CA PRO A 57 -0.85 7.07 9.54
C PRO A 57 -1.97 6.48 8.66
N LEU A 58 -2.06 6.90 7.39
CA LEU A 58 -3.04 6.33 6.46
C LEU A 58 -2.71 4.87 6.11
N VAL A 59 -1.43 4.55 5.89
CA VAL A 59 -0.99 3.15 5.67
C VAL A 59 -1.25 2.32 6.93
N THR A 60 -0.98 2.88 8.12
CA THR A 60 -1.32 2.21 9.39
C THR A 60 -2.81 1.92 9.49
N LYS A 61 -3.68 2.85 9.05
CA LYS A 61 -5.14 2.62 8.98
C LYS A 61 -5.45 1.40 8.12
N VAL A 62 -4.89 1.31 6.89
CA VAL A 62 -5.09 0.18 5.98
C VAL A 62 -4.61 -1.13 6.61
N HIS A 63 -3.42 -1.13 7.24
CA HIS A 63 -2.92 -2.29 7.98
C HIS A 63 -3.90 -2.78 9.06
N MET A 64 -4.44 -1.84 9.84
CA MET A 64 -5.40 -2.17 10.91
C MET A 64 -6.73 -2.69 10.35
N GLU A 65 -7.19 -2.18 9.21
CA GLU A 65 -8.38 -2.70 8.53
C GLU A 65 -8.18 -4.12 8.03
N VAL A 66 -7.04 -4.42 7.42
CA VAL A 66 -6.66 -5.78 6.98
C VAL A 66 -6.67 -6.75 8.16
N ILE A 67 -6.03 -6.39 9.27
CA ILE A 67 -6.00 -7.21 10.50
C ILE A 67 -7.43 -7.42 11.04
N LYS A 68 -8.24 -6.37 11.10
CA LYS A 68 -9.63 -6.43 11.57
C LYS A 68 -10.49 -7.35 10.71
N TYR A 69 -10.37 -7.26 9.38
CA TYR A 69 -11.12 -8.13 8.47
C TYR A 69 -10.67 -9.58 8.58
N ALA A 70 -9.37 -9.82 8.70
CA ALA A 70 -8.83 -11.15 8.95
C ALA A 70 -9.35 -11.78 10.24
N GLN A 71 -9.44 -10.99 11.34
CA GLN A 71 -10.01 -11.43 12.62
C GLN A 71 -11.51 -11.78 12.51
N GLN A 72 -12.23 -11.14 11.58
CA GLN A 72 -13.61 -11.46 11.25
C GLN A 72 -13.75 -12.69 10.34
N GLY A 73 -12.64 -13.30 9.95
CA GLY A 73 -12.60 -14.42 9.01
C GLY A 73 -12.99 -14.07 7.59
N ARG A 74 -12.86 -12.78 7.21
CA ARG A 74 -13.17 -12.28 5.86
C ARG A 74 -12.03 -12.56 4.90
N ASP A 75 -12.41 -12.83 3.66
CA ASP A 75 -11.50 -12.63 2.54
C ASP A 75 -11.29 -11.12 2.30
N VAL A 76 -10.10 -10.72 1.90
CA VAL A 76 -9.77 -9.31 1.63
C VAL A 76 -9.20 -9.19 0.21
N ILE A 77 -9.70 -8.25 -0.56
CA ILE A 77 -9.06 -7.80 -1.81
C ILE A 77 -8.25 -6.55 -1.48
N MET A 78 -6.98 -6.57 -1.85
CA MET A 78 -6.08 -5.42 -1.87
C MET A 78 -5.94 -4.95 -3.31
N ILE A 79 -6.39 -3.73 -3.63
CA ILE A 79 -6.08 -3.09 -4.91
C ILE A 79 -4.73 -2.38 -4.77
N GLY A 80 -3.76 -2.70 -5.64
CA GLY A 80 -2.44 -2.10 -5.58
C GLY A 80 -1.45 -2.73 -6.54
N HIS A 81 -0.29 -2.12 -6.69
CA HIS A 81 0.75 -2.60 -7.60
C HIS A 81 1.64 -3.66 -6.95
N LYS A 82 1.79 -4.78 -7.60
CA LYS A 82 2.68 -5.86 -7.18
C LYS A 82 4.12 -5.34 -7.02
N ASN A 83 4.83 -5.86 -6.03
CA ASN A 83 6.20 -5.47 -5.67
C ASN A 83 6.32 -4.01 -5.16
N HIS A 84 5.22 -3.31 -4.94
CA HIS A 84 5.27 -2.01 -4.27
C HIS A 84 5.45 -2.22 -2.76
N PRO A 85 6.38 -1.50 -2.08
CA PRO A 85 6.66 -1.71 -0.65
C PRO A 85 5.43 -1.61 0.26
N GLU A 86 4.50 -0.69 -0.04
CA GLU A 86 3.26 -0.54 0.73
C GLU A 86 2.35 -1.77 0.58
N VAL A 87 2.25 -2.31 -0.64
CA VAL A 87 1.44 -3.50 -0.92
C VAL A 87 2.04 -4.72 -0.23
N GLU A 88 3.36 -4.93 -0.35
CA GLU A 88 4.06 -6.02 0.34
C GLU A 88 3.91 -5.91 1.87
N GLY A 89 4.03 -4.70 2.40
CA GLY A 89 3.81 -4.42 3.82
C GLY A 89 2.40 -4.80 4.25
N THR A 90 1.39 -4.34 3.51
CA THR A 90 -0.04 -4.57 3.80
C THR A 90 -0.42 -6.04 3.68
N LEU A 91 -0.02 -6.73 2.60
CA LEU A 91 -0.24 -8.16 2.43
C LEU A 91 0.39 -8.96 3.57
N GLY A 92 1.58 -8.55 4.02
CA GLY A 92 2.29 -9.17 5.13
C GLY A 92 1.72 -8.87 6.52
N ARG A 93 0.70 -8.01 6.64
CA ARG A 93 -0.07 -7.80 7.88
C ARG A 93 -1.29 -8.72 7.98
N PHE A 94 -1.63 -9.44 6.92
CA PHE A 94 -2.72 -10.41 6.99
C PHE A 94 -2.26 -11.64 7.79
N PRO A 95 -2.89 -11.96 8.95
CA PRO A 95 -2.47 -13.07 9.80
C PRO A 95 -2.59 -14.42 9.10
N LYS A 96 -1.56 -15.25 9.19
CA LYS A 96 -1.51 -16.57 8.56
C LYS A 96 -2.55 -17.55 9.11
N GLU A 97 -2.95 -17.38 10.36
CA GLU A 97 -3.93 -18.21 11.07
C GLU A 97 -5.38 -17.79 10.75
N SER A 98 -5.58 -16.74 9.98
CA SER A 98 -6.92 -16.30 9.57
C SER A 98 -7.63 -17.39 8.76
N LYS A 99 -8.95 -17.50 8.97
CA LYS A 99 -9.82 -18.34 8.13
C LYS A 99 -10.03 -17.76 6.73
N GLY A 100 -9.88 -16.44 6.58
CA GLY A 100 -9.94 -15.75 5.31
C GLY A 100 -8.60 -15.76 4.57
N LYS A 101 -8.60 -15.17 3.39
CA LYS A 101 -7.41 -14.98 2.53
C LYS A 101 -7.32 -13.54 2.08
N ILE A 102 -6.11 -13.10 1.74
CA ILE A 102 -5.89 -11.81 1.09
C ILE A 102 -5.47 -12.04 -0.37
N TYR A 103 -6.04 -11.24 -1.25
CA TYR A 103 -5.84 -11.32 -2.71
C TYR A 103 -5.41 -9.96 -3.22
N LEU A 104 -4.44 -9.93 -4.14
CA LEU A 104 -4.01 -8.72 -4.84
C LEU A 104 -4.77 -8.61 -6.17
N VAL A 105 -5.21 -7.40 -6.49
CA VAL A 105 -5.80 -7.00 -7.75
C VAL A 105 -5.04 -5.76 -8.22
N GLU A 106 -4.44 -5.83 -9.42
CA GLU A 106 -3.64 -4.74 -9.96
C GLU A 106 -4.42 -3.90 -10.97
N ASP A 107 -5.31 -4.54 -11.72
CA ASP A 107 -6.06 -3.91 -12.82
C ASP A 107 -7.49 -4.49 -12.98
N GLU A 108 -8.21 -3.97 -13.99
CA GLU A 108 -9.55 -4.44 -14.32
C GLU A 108 -9.61 -5.92 -14.76
N ASN A 109 -8.54 -6.45 -15.40
CA ASN A 109 -8.53 -7.84 -15.87
C ASN A 109 -8.45 -8.78 -14.66
N ASP A 110 -7.62 -8.43 -13.69
CA ASP A 110 -7.58 -9.13 -12.40
C ASP A 110 -8.94 -9.08 -11.73
N ALA A 111 -9.55 -7.88 -11.64
CA ALA A 111 -10.87 -7.71 -11.05
C ALA A 111 -11.96 -8.55 -11.74
N LYS A 112 -11.88 -8.69 -13.07
CA LYS A 112 -12.82 -9.52 -13.87
C LYS A 112 -12.60 -11.02 -13.69
N SER A 113 -11.37 -11.46 -13.43
CA SER A 113 -10.98 -12.88 -13.43
C SER A 113 -10.78 -13.49 -12.05
N ILE A 114 -10.55 -12.69 -10.99
CA ILE A 114 -10.25 -13.18 -9.65
C ILE A 114 -11.28 -14.18 -9.13
N ASN A 115 -10.78 -15.27 -8.54
CA ASN A 115 -11.62 -16.29 -7.90
C ASN A 115 -11.49 -16.19 -6.38
N ILE A 116 -12.61 -15.90 -5.71
CA ILE A 116 -12.70 -15.66 -4.26
C ILE A 116 -13.32 -16.86 -3.57
N SER A 117 -12.71 -17.30 -2.46
CA SER A 117 -13.21 -18.46 -1.71
C SER A 117 -14.49 -18.15 -0.94
N GLN A 118 -14.66 -16.91 -0.44
CA GLN A 118 -15.79 -16.49 0.39
C GLN A 118 -16.41 -15.19 -0.15
N PRO A 119 -17.11 -15.23 -1.29
CA PRO A 119 -17.61 -14.02 -1.97
C PRO A 119 -18.66 -13.23 -1.13
N SER A 120 -19.41 -13.89 -0.26
CA SER A 120 -20.38 -13.25 0.64
C SER A 120 -19.75 -12.68 1.92
N ASN A 121 -18.48 -12.96 2.18
CA ASN A 121 -17.73 -12.47 3.36
C ASN A 121 -16.44 -11.79 2.95
N LEU A 122 -16.55 -10.79 2.07
CA LEU A 122 -15.44 -10.13 1.39
C LEU A 122 -15.30 -8.68 1.85
N ALA A 123 -14.07 -8.20 1.95
CA ALA A 123 -13.76 -6.80 2.20
C ALA A 123 -12.74 -6.28 1.18
N LEU A 124 -12.67 -4.97 1.03
CA LEU A 124 -11.80 -4.28 0.10
C LEU A 124 -10.94 -3.25 0.85
N VAL A 125 -9.67 -3.17 0.47
CA VAL A 125 -8.74 -2.10 0.84
C VAL A 125 -7.92 -1.71 -0.38
N THR A 126 -7.34 -0.50 -0.38
CA THR A 126 -6.53 -0.03 -1.50
C THR A 126 -5.15 0.46 -1.04
N GLN A 127 -4.18 0.44 -1.94
CA GLN A 127 -2.94 1.18 -1.79
C GLN A 127 -3.24 2.68 -1.75
N THR A 128 -2.50 3.43 -0.93
CA THR A 128 -2.83 4.84 -0.63
C THR A 128 -2.44 5.83 -1.74
N THR A 129 -1.69 5.40 -2.74
CA THR A 129 -1.10 6.27 -3.78
C THR A 129 -1.52 5.89 -5.21
N LEU A 130 -2.70 5.30 -5.37
CA LEU A 130 -3.23 4.91 -6.68
C LEU A 130 -3.87 6.09 -7.43
N SER A 131 -4.07 5.89 -8.73
CA SER A 131 -4.99 6.70 -9.53
C SER A 131 -6.43 6.52 -9.00
N VAL A 132 -7.10 7.64 -8.70
CA VAL A 132 -8.49 7.61 -8.21
C VAL A 132 -9.40 7.01 -9.27
N ASP A 133 -9.29 7.49 -10.52
CA ASP A 133 -10.16 7.08 -11.63
C ASP A 133 -10.02 5.58 -11.95
N ASP A 134 -8.76 5.07 -12.03
CA ASP A 134 -8.51 3.67 -12.31
C ASP A 134 -9.00 2.78 -11.15
N THR A 135 -8.81 3.27 -9.93
CA THR A 135 -9.26 2.55 -8.73
C THR A 135 -10.78 2.45 -8.67
N GLU A 136 -11.51 3.52 -9.01
CA GLU A 136 -12.98 3.51 -9.09
C GLU A 136 -13.48 2.48 -10.10
N GLN A 137 -12.87 2.39 -11.29
CA GLN A 137 -13.23 1.39 -12.31
C GLN A 137 -13.05 -0.04 -11.80
N ILE A 138 -11.95 -0.32 -11.13
CA ILE A 138 -11.69 -1.62 -10.50
C ILE A 138 -12.71 -1.93 -9.41
N ILE A 139 -13.02 -0.96 -8.56
CA ILE A 139 -14.01 -1.09 -7.47
C ILE A 139 -15.40 -1.38 -8.04
N ASP A 140 -15.81 -0.70 -9.10
CA ASP A 140 -17.12 -0.91 -9.72
C ASP A 140 -17.26 -2.32 -10.30
N ILE A 141 -16.21 -2.83 -10.95
CA ILE A 141 -16.19 -4.21 -11.43
C ILE A 141 -16.32 -5.19 -10.25
N LEU A 142 -15.57 -4.97 -9.17
CA LEU A 142 -15.63 -5.83 -7.99
C LEU A 142 -17.01 -5.78 -7.30
N LYS A 143 -17.64 -4.60 -7.20
CA LYS A 143 -19.00 -4.44 -6.65
C LYS A 143 -20.05 -5.12 -7.51
N MET A 144 -19.94 -5.08 -8.84
CA MET A 144 -20.85 -5.81 -9.72
C MET A 144 -20.72 -7.32 -9.55
N ARG A 145 -19.49 -7.83 -9.38
CA ARG A 145 -19.24 -9.27 -9.16
C ARG A 145 -19.56 -9.75 -7.76
N PHE A 146 -19.33 -8.89 -6.77
CA PHE A 146 -19.48 -9.18 -5.34
C PHE A 146 -20.30 -8.07 -4.65
N PRO A 147 -21.63 -8.05 -4.81
CA PRO A 147 -22.49 -6.95 -4.33
C PRO A 147 -22.41 -6.71 -2.81
N GLU A 148 -22.04 -7.73 -2.04
CA GLU A 148 -21.91 -7.65 -0.58
C GLU A 148 -20.49 -7.27 -0.12
N ILE A 149 -19.58 -6.91 -1.04
CA ILE A 149 -18.21 -6.53 -0.69
C ILE A 149 -18.22 -5.31 0.23
N LYS A 150 -17.53 -5.44 1.35
CA LYS A 150 -17.39 -4.34 2.30
C LYS A 150 -16.26 -3.42 1.83
N SER A 151 -16.63 -2.23 1.37
CA SER A 151 -15.67 -1.17 1.07
C SER A 151 -15.21 -0.47 2.35
N PRO A 152 -14.02 0.19 2.36
CA PRO A 152 -13.59 1.01 3.47
C PRO A 152 -14.59 2.15 3.74
N ASN A 153 -14.71 2.58 5.01
CA ASN A 153 -15.63 3.65 5.41
C ASN A 153 -15.21 5.05 4.92
N ALA A 154 -13.97 5.21 4.50
CA ALA A 154 -13.38 6.39 3.88
C ALA A 154 -12.42 5.91 2.80
N ASP A 155 -12.18 6.76 1.80
CA ASP A 155 -11.22 6.45 0.76
C ASP A 155 -9.85 6.19 1.37
N ASP A 156 -9.23 5.08 0.97
CA ASP A 156 -7.87 4.74 1.40
C ASP A 156 -6.83 5.56 0.63
N ILE A 157 -7.21 6.20 -0.48
CA ILE A 157 -6.30 7.01 -1.28
C ILE A 157 -5.93 8.29 -0.52
N CYS A 158 -4.62 8.55 -0.46
CA CYS A 158 -4.09 9.72 0.23
C CYS A 158 -4.60 11.02 -0.39
N TYR A 159 -5.13 11.93 0.44
CA TYR A 159 -5.61 13.24 -0.01
C TYR A 159 -4.54 14.03 -0.80
N ALA A 160 -3.26 13.88 -0.46
CA ALA A 160 -2.18 14.53 -1.19
C ALA A 160 -1.99 13.96 -2.60
N THR A 161 -2.26 12.66 -2.79
CA THR A 161 -2.29 12.01 -4.11
C THR A 161 -3.49 12.50 -4.90
N GLN A 162 -4.66 12.50 -4.30
CA GLN A 162 -5.91 12.99 -4.90
C GLN A 162 -5.81 14.45 -5.33
N ASN A 163 -5.37 15.35 -4.45
CA ASN A 163 -5.22 16.77 -4.76
C ASN A 163 -4.25 17.02 -5.93
N ARG A 164 -3.20 16.22 -6.05
CA ARG A 164 -2.27 16.32 -7.20
C ARG A 164 -2.92 15.87 -8.50
N GLN A 165 -3.68 14.79 -8.48
CA GLN A 165 -4.42 14.32 -9.65
C GLN A 165 -5.45 15.34 -10.10
N ASP A 166 -6.21 15.91 -9.16
CA ASP A 166 -7.21 16.95 -9.44
C ASP A 166 -6.56 18.21 -10.03
N ALA A 167 -5.41 18.63 -9.47
CA ALA A 167 -4.66 19.77 -9.99
C ALA A 167 -4.15 19.53 -11.42
N VAL A 168 -3.67 18.31 -11.72
CA VAL A 168 -3.22 17.97 -13.09
C VAL A 168 -4.40 17.96 -14.06
N LYS A 169 -5.55 17.38 -13.66
CA LYS A 169 -6.78 17.38 -14.47
C LYS A 169 -7.21 18.80 -14.82
N GLN A 170 -7.18 19.71 -13.82
CA GLN A 170 -7.54 21.11 -14.04
C GLN A 170 -6.54 21.82 -14.97
N LEU A 171 -5.22 21.63 -14.75
CA LEU A 171 -4.19 22.20 -15.62
C LEU A 171 -4.32 21.70 -17.07
N ALA A 172 -4.72 20.47 -17.28
CA ALA A 172 -4.93 19.88 -18.60
C ALA A 172 -6.03 20.57 -19.42
N LEU A 173 -6.97 21.25 -18.75
CA LEU A 173 -8.01 22.04 -19.43
C LEU A 173 -7.53 23.43 -19.86
N GLU A 174 -6.44 23.92 -19.28
CA GLU A 174 -5.94 25.28 -19.44
C GLU A 174 -4.65 25.37 -20.24
N THR A 175 -3.99 24.21 -20.54
CA THR A 175 -2.66 24.15 -21.15
C THR A 175 -2.61 23.16 -22.30
N ASP A 176 -1.88 23.51 -23.36
CA ASP A 176 -1.61 22.62 -24.49
C ASP A 176 -0.49 21.62 -24.22
N PHE A 177 0.30 21.84 -23.16
CA PHE A 177 1.47 21.03 -22.82
C PHE A 177 1.72 20.96 -21.33
N ILE A 178 1.90 19.74 -20.80
CA ILE A 178 2.21 19.49 -19.38
C ILE A 178 3.49 18.68 -19.27
N ILE A 179 4.44 19.16 -18.46
CA ILE A 179 5.66 18.41 -18.11
C ILE A 179 5.46 17.79 -16.72
N VAL A 180 5.47 16.46 -16.66
CA VAL A 180 5.45 15.72 -15.41
C VAL A 180 6.88 15.33 -15.04
N VAL A 181 7.33 15.76 -13.86
CA VAL A 181 8.67 15.45 -13.35
C VAL A 181 8.54 14.39 -12.25
N GLY A 182 9.18 13.26 -12.46
CA GLY A 182 9.12 12.13 -11.51
C GLY A 182 10.10 11.03 -11.88
N SER A 183 9.91 9.87 -11.28
CA SER A 183 10.62 8.63 -11.60
C SER A 183 9.60 7.51 -11.79
N GLU A 184 9.94 6.47 -12.56
CA GLU A 184 9.05 5.35 -12.89
C GLU A 184 8.43 4.66 -11.68
N ASN A 185 9.14 4.68 -10.55
CA ASN A 185 8.68 4.11 -9.28
C ASN A 185 8.01 5.12 -8.34
N SER A 186 7.65 6.29 -8.84
CA SER A 186 6.90 7.30 -8.08
C SER A 186 5.41 7.13 -8.32
N SER A 187 4.69 6.97 -7.26
CA SER A 187 3.23 7.00 -7.28
C SER A 187 2.74 8.43 -7.19
#